data_9d7d4e9196fccd174aead9d83b9ad25a
#
_entry.id   9d7d4e9196fccd174aead9d83b9ad25a
#
_cell.length_a   1.000
_cell.length_b   1.000
_cell.length_c   1.000
_cell.angle_alpha   90.00
_cell.angle_beta   90.00
_cell.angle_gamma   90.00
#
_symmetry.space_group_name_H-M   'P 1'
#
loop_
_entity.id
_entity.type
_entity.pdbx_description
1 polymer ?
#
loop_
_entity_poly.entity_id
_entity_poly.type
_entity_poly.pdbx_seq_one_letter_code
_entity_poly.pdbx_strand_id
1 'polypeptide(L)'
;VLPIAVQSGLTPLAAAMAMNLFGHGFALSYDAVIQGAPAISAGAADISTTDILSKGRPLFWIMGITCVCSAFLLNRMTLAGQRKNEDQRNNLKITDLPEKQEDNGEETPEEKGDRKKQYSTTAKTLAVLTPIAFLMDILFMFLFKLKGGDATSLVAGTAVILMCVGAVMEFKAGSLEKVTEYVTDGFLFAIRIFAPVIVIGAFFFLGGNGITHILGDSYERGILNDWALWLAHHAPLNRYMTALLQLVIGGLTGLDGSGFSGLPLTGA
;
A
#
# COMPACT_ATOMS: atom_id res chain seq x y z
N VAL A 1 -7.36 7.90 -9.91
CA VAL A 1 -6.81 6.78 -10.71
C VAL A 1 -7.91 5.79 -11.09
N LEU A 2 -8.70 5.25 -10.11
CA LEU A 2 -9.75 4.25 -10.39
C LEU A 2 -10.78 4.69 -11.44
N PRO A 3 -11.37 5.90 -11.40
CA PRO A 3 -12.33 6.34 -12.42
C PRO A 3 -11.73 6.38 -13.83
N ILE A 4 -10.47 6.81 -13.95
CA ILE A 4 -9.76 6.85 -15.24
C ILE A 4 -9.51 5.44 -15.76
N ALA A 5 -9.09 4.52 -14.90
CA ALA A 5 -8.84 3.13 -15.26
C ALA A 5 -10.12 2.43 -15.76
N VAL A 6 -11.25 2.65 -15.08
CA VAL A 6 -12.55 2.09 -15.48
C VAL A 6 -13.03 2.69 -16.81
N GLN A 7 -12.89 4.00 -17.00
CA GLN A 7 -13.21 4.66 -18.28
C GLN A 7 -12.32 4.17 -19.44
N SER A 8 -11.11 3.69 -19.14
CA SER A 8 -10.21 3.07 -20.14
C SER A 8 -10.57 1.63 -20.46
N GLY A 9 -11.65 1.09 -19.89
CA GLY A 9 -12.10 -0.28 -20.12
C GLY A 9 -11.45 -1.33 -19.20
N LEU A 10 -10.70 -0.93 -18.16
CA LEU A 10 -10.24 -1.87 -17.14
C LEU A 10 -11.39 -2.21 -16.19
N THR A 11 -11.49 -3.49 -15.82
CA THR A 11 -12.41 -3.87 -14.75
C THR A 11 -11.95 -3.28 -13.42
N PRO A 12 -12.86 -2.97 -12.47
CA PRO A 12 -12.49 -2.46 -11.15
C PRO A 12 -11.48 -3.35 -10.42
N LEU A 13 -11.60 -4.67 -10.58
CA LEU A 13 -10.67 -5.64 -10.01
C LEU A 13 -9.27 -5.51 -10.63
N ALA A 14 -9.17 -5.41 -11.96
CA ALA A 14 -7.89 -5.24 -12.63
C ALA A 14 -7.21 -3.92 -12.24
N ALA A 15 -7.98 -2.84 -12.10
CA ALA A 15 -7.49 -1.56 -11.63
C ALA A 15 -6.99 -1.64 -10.19
N ALA A 16 -7.73 -2.29 -9.29
CA ALA A 16 -7.32 -2.50 -7.90
C ALA A 16 -6.05 -3.37 -7.81
N MET A 17 -5.95 -4.45 -8.58
CA MET A 17 -4.75 -5.30 -8.67
C MET A 17 -3.53 -4.50 -9.14
N ALA A 18 -3.67 -3.68 -10.18
CA ALA A 18 -2.58 -2.84 -10.67
C ALA A 18 -2.15 -1.80 -9.61
N MET A 19 -3.10 -1.15 -8.95
CA MET A 19 -2.80 -0.18 -7.89
C MET A 19 -2.08 -0.84 -6.70
N ASN A 20 -2.53 -2.03 -6.29
CA ASN A 20 -1.88 -2.75 -5.20
C ASN A 20 -0.48 -3.24 -5.60
N LEU A 21 -0.33 -3.81 -6.79
CA LEU A 21 0.95 -4.33 -7.27
C LEU A 21 2.02 -3.23 -7.37
N PHE A 22 1.67 -2.07 -7.92
CA PHE A 22 2.61 -0.97 -8.10
C PHE A 22 2.71 -0.06 -6.87
N GLY A 23 1.64 0.10 -6.07
CA GLY A 23 1.63 0.95 -4.88
C GLY A 23 2.24 0.28 -3.65
N HIS A 24 1.75 -0.90 -3.29
CA HIS A 24 2.17 -1.62 -2.08
C HIS A 24 3.15 -2.76 -2.33
N GLY A 25 3.12 -3.35 -3.51
CA GLY A 25 3.97 -4.49 -3.82
C GLY A 25 5.33 -4.07 -4.38
N PHE A 26 5.39 -3.97 -5.69
CA PHE A 26 6.63 -3.77 -6.43
C PHE A 26 7.35 -2.46 -6.09
N ALA A 27 6.64 -1.32 -6.10
CA ALA A 27 7.28 -0.02 -5.85
C ALA A 27 7.75 0.10 -4.40
N LEU A 28 6.98 -0.40 -3.43
CA LEU A 28 7.30 -0.29 -2.02
C LEU A 28 8.51 -1.15 -1.62
N SER A 29 8.66 -2.33 -2.22
CA SER A 29 9.75 -3.28 -1.89
C SER A 29 11.14 -2.73 -2.22
N TYR A 30 11.24 -1.78 -3.16
CA TYR A 30 12.50 -1.15 -3.55
C TYR A 30 12.38 0.38 -3.59
N ASP A 31 11.72 0.95 -2.62
CA ASP A 31 11.61 2.41 -2.50
C ASP A 31 12.96 3.01 -2.08
N ALA A 32 13.65 3.55 -3.08
CA ALA A 32 14.99 4.13 -2.90
C ALA A 32 14.96 5.57 -2.35
N VAL A 33 13.79 6.21 -2.29
CA VAL A 33 13.63 7.61 -1.88
C VAL A 33 13.06 7.72 -0.48
N ILE A 34 11.82 7.29 -0.27
CA ILE A 34 11.16 7.31 1.05
C ILE A 34 11.73 6.21 1.95
N GLN A 35 12.14 5.08 1.37
CA GLN A 35 12.81 3.97 2.05
C GLN A 35 11.99 3.31 3.16
N GLY A 36 10.67 3.39 3.10
CA GLY A 36 9.79 2.87 4.16
C GLY A 36 10.02 1.38 4.45
N ALA A 37 9.76 0.51 3.47
CA ALA A 37 9.94 -0.93 3.62
C ALA A 37 11.43 -1.35 3.75
N PRO A 38 12.35 -0.84 2.90
CA PRO A 38 13.78 -1.16 3.05
C PRO A 38 14.36 -0.78 4.41
N ALA A 39 13.94 0.35 5.01
CA ALA A 39 14.43 0.77 6.32
C ALA A 39 13.95 -0.17 7.46
N ILE A 40 12.72 -0.67 7.39
CA ILE A 40 12.19 -1.63 8.37
C ILE A 40 12.99 -2.94 8.31
N SER A 41 13.20 -3.49 7.12
CA SER A 41 13.99 -4.71 6.94
C SER A 41 15.46 -4.51 7.32
N ALA A 42 16.04 -3.35 7.02
CA ALA A 42 17.40 -3.00 7.39
C ALA A 42 17.57 -2.91 8.90
N GLY A 43 16.62 -2.26 9.59
CA GLY A 43 16.61 -2.16 11.03
C GLY A 43 16.46 -3.52 11.73
N ALA A 44 15.64 -4.41 11.18
CA ALA A 44 15.48 -5.77 11.71
C ALA A 44 16.74 -6.63 11.51
N ALA A 45 17.45 -6.45 10.40
CA ALA A 45 18.68 -7.17 10.05
C ALA A 45 19.96 -6.53 10.64
N ASP A 46 19.85 -5.39 11.31
CA ASP A 46 20.98 -4.58 11.80
C ASP A 46 22.03 -4.25 10.72
N ILE A 47 21.53 -3.93 9.52
CA ILE A 47 22.37 -3.52 8.37
C ILE A 47 21.92 -2.18 7.81
N SER A 48 22.73 -1.59 6.93
CA SER A 48 22.36 -0.31 6.32
C SER A 48 21.25 -0.49 5.26
N THR A 49 20.32 0.47 5.18
CA THR A 49 19.29 0.51 4.12
C THR A 49 19.93 0.54 2.72
N THR A 50 21.11 1.17 2.59
CA THR A 50 21.86 1.22 1.34
C THR A 50 22.34 -0.16 0.90
N ASP A 51 22.74 -1.02 1.83
CA ASP A 51 23.16 -2.40 1.53
C ASP A 51 21.99 -3.24 1.02
N ILE A 52 20.80 -3.14 1.65
CA ILE A 52 19.60 -3.81 1.16
C ILE A 52 19.26 -3.36 -0.25
N LEU A 53 19.23 -2.06 -0.49
CA LEU A 53 18.90 -1.51 -1.82
C LEU A 53 19.93 -1.92 -2.88
N SER A 54 21.22 -1.90 -2.56
CA SER A 54 22.26 -2.26 -3.53
C SER A 54 22.24 -3.75 -3.89
N LYS A 55 22.13 -4.62 -2.88
CA LYS A 55 22.11 -6.08 -3.06
C LYS A 55 20.78 -6.61 -3.56
N GLY A 56 19.67 -5.98 -3.18
CA GLY A 56 18.32 -6.35 -3.57
C GLY A 56 17.93 -5.97 -5.00
N ARG A 57 18.68 -5.10 -5.66
CA ARG A 57 18.35 -4.61 -7.02
C ARG A 57 18.04 -5.69 -8.04
N PRO A 58 18.86 -6.74 -8.24
CA PRO A 58 18.56 -7.77 -9.23
C PRO A 58 17.29 -8.57 -8.85
N LEU A 59 17.10 -8.86 -7.57
CA LEU A 59 15.92 -9.55 -7.09
C LEU A 59 14.64 -8.74 -7.31
N PHE A 60 14.71 -7.42 -7.06
CA PHE A 60 13.61 -6.50 -7.33
C PHE A 60 13.14 -6.57 -8.80
N TRP A 61 14.05 -6.51 -9.75
CA TRP A 61 13.69 -6.57 -11.17
C TRP A 61 13.11 -7.92 -11.56
N ILE A 62 13.74 -9.01 -11.13
CA ILE A 62 13.24 -10.38 -11.44
C ILE A 62 11.83 -10.56 -10.86
N MET A 63 11.64 -10.24 -9.60
CA MET A 63 10.36 -10.37 -8.92
C MET A 63 9.30 -9.45 -9.53
N GLY A 64 9.67 -8.18 -9.82
CA GLY A 64 8.76 -7.23 -10.42
C GLY A 64 8.26 -7.66 -11.78
N ILE A 65 9.15 -8.09 -12.68
CA ILE A 65 8.77 -8.61 -13.99
C ILE A 65 7.87 -9.83 -13.84
N THR A 66 8.24 -10.78 -12.96
CA THR A 66 7.46 -12.00 -12.72
C THR A 66 6.06 -11.67 -12.20
N CYS A 67 5.95 -10.77 -11.22
CA CYS A 67 4.67 -10.35 -10.65
C CYS A 67 3.78 -9.64 -11.67
N VAL A 68 4.35 -8.72 -12.46
CA VAL A 68 3.60 -7.98 -13.50
C VAL A 68 3.12 -8.94 -14.59
N CYS A 69 3.98 -9.83 -15.07
CA CYS A 69 3.60 -10.83 -16.07
C CYS A 69 2.52 -11.78 -15.54
N SER A 70 2.66 -12.26 -14.30
CA SER A 70 1.68 -13.16 -13.68
C SER A 70 0.34 -12.47 -13.49
N ALA A 71 0.32 -11.23 -12.99
CA ALA A 71 -0.90 -10.45 -12.81
C ALA A 71 -1.59 -10.17 -14.15
N PHE A 72 -0.82 -9.85 -15.19
CA PHE A 72 -1.36 -9.64 -16.54
C PHE A 72 -1.99 -10.93 -17.09
N LEU A 73 -1.29 -12.07 -16.98
CA LEU A 73 -1.79 -13.35 -17.46
C LEU A 73 -3.06 -13.77 -16.70
N LEU A 74 -3.07 -13.66 -15.37
CA LEU A 74 -4.24 -13.99 -14.55
C LEU A 74 -5.43 -13.10 -14.91
N ASN A 75 -5.22 -11.80 -15.05
CA ASN A 75 -6.29 -10.88 -15.45
C ASN A 75 -6.85 -11.22 -16.84
N ARG A 76 -5.98 -11.54 -17.79
CA ARG A 76 -6.40 -11.96 -19.13
C ARG A 76 -7.20 -13.26 -19.11
N MET A 77 -6.80 -14.23 -18.29
CA MET A 77 -7.53 -15.50 -18.12
C MET A 77 -8.90 -15.28 -17.48
N THR A 78 -8.98 -14.43 -16.46
CA THR A 78 -10.23 -14.07 -15.78
C THR A 78 -11.20 -13.38 -16.74
N LEU A 79 -10.72 -12.40 -17.53
CA LEU A 79 -11.54 -11.72 -18.54
C LEU A 79 -12.03 -12.67 -19.65
N ALA A 80 -11.18 -13.60 -20.08
CA ALA A 80 -11.58 -14.62 -21.06
C ALA A 80 -12.66 -15.55 -20.50
N GLY A 81 -12.54 -15.93 -19.21
CA GLY A 81 -13.55 -16.74 -18.51
C GLY A 81 -14.89 -15.99 -18.35
N GLN A 82 -14.85 -14.70 -18.00
CA GLN A 82 -16.06 -13.87 -17.88
C GLN A 82 -16.80 -13.72 -19.21
N ARG A 83 -16.09 -13.43 -20.29
CA ARG A 83 -16.70 -13.35 -21.64
C ARG A 83 -17.37 -14.68 -22.02
N LYS A 84 -16.74 -15.80 -21.76
CA LYS A 84 -17.32 -17.12 -22.04
C LYS A 84 -18.60 -17.39 -21.23
N ASN A 85 -18.65 -16.93 -19.98
CA ASN A 85 -19.82 -17.03 -19.13
C ASN A 85 -20.96 -16.09 -19.56
N GLU A 86 -20.63 -14.89 -20.04
CA GLU A 86 -21.62 -13.95 -20.59
C GLU A 86 -22.22 -14.47 -21.92
N ASP A 87 -21.39 -15.03 -22.78
CA ASP A 87 -21.87 -15.66 -24.03
C ASP A 87 -22.77 -16.86 -23.73
N GLN A 88 -22.43 -17.68 -22.75
CA GLN A 88 -23.27 -18.78 -22.28
C GLN A 88 -24.59 -18.29 -21.66
N ARG A 89 -24.56 -17.23 -20.88
CA ARG A 89 -25.72 -16.61 -20.23
C ARG A 89 -26.65 -15.96 -21.25
N ASN A 90 -26.11 -15.32 -22.27
CA ASN A 90 -26.86 -14.75 -23.38
C ASN A 90 -27.49 -15.82 -24.25
N ASN A 91 -26.80 -16.93 -24.49
CA ASN A 91 -27.35 -18.09 -25.19
C ASN A 91 -28.46 -18.82 -24.42
N LEU A 92 -28.41 -18.80 -23.07
CA LEU A 92 -29.43 -19.36 -22.18
C LEU A 92 -30.67 -18.44 -22.03
N LYS A 93 -30.51 -17.12 -22.18
CA LYS A 93 -31.62 -16.16 -22.14
C LYS A 93 -32.50 -16.21 -23.40
N ILE A 94 -32.09 -16.91 -24.47
CA ILE A 94 -32.90 -17.10 -25.71
C ILE A 94 -33.90 -18.26 -25.54
N THR A 95 -33.80 -19.08 -24.46
CA THR A 95 -34.68 -20.19 -24.20
C THR A 95 -35.27 -20.06 -22.79
N ASP A 96 -36.47 -19.51 -22.70
CA ASP A 96 -37.48 -19.59 -21.64
C ASP A 96 -37.05 -19.37 -20.16
N LEU A 97 -37.24 -18.15 -19.63
CA LEU A 97 -37.59 -17.93 -18.25
C LEU A 97 -38.56 -16.74 -18.09
N PRO A 98 -39.61 -16.85 -17.26
CA PRO A 98 -40.59 -15.80 -17.02
C PRO A 98 -39.96 -14.63 -16.24
N GLU A 99 -40.39 -13.43 -16.63
CA GLU A 99 -40.09 -12.15 -15.97
C GLU A 99 -40.31 -12.24 -14.47
N LYS A 100 -39.25 -12.19 -13.70
CA LYS A 100 -39.33 -11.99 -12.25
C LYS A 100 -39.39 -10.50 -11.99
N GLN A 101 -40.49 -10.05 -11.42
CA GLN A 101 -40.70 -8.71 -10.89
C GLN A 101 -39.53 -8.31 -9.98
N GLU A 102 -38.92 -7.18 -10.29
CA GLU A 102 -37.97 -6.50 -9.43
C GLU A 102 -38.69 -5.99 -8.20
N ASP A 103 -38.29 -6.52 -7.05
CA ASP A 103 -38.64 -5.99 -5.73
C ASP A 103 -37.72 -4.81 -5.42
N ASN A 104 -38.37 -3.73 -4.99
CA ASN A 104 -37.74 -2.44 -4.70
C ASN A 104 -36.85 -2.51 -3.47
N GLY A 105 -35.64 -2.02 -3.61
CA GLY A 105 -34.94 -1.48 -2.47
C GLY A 105 -33.49 -1.88 -2.29
N GLU A 106 -32.64 -1.25 -3.06
CA GLU A 106 -31.34 -0.75 -2.62
C GLU A 106 -30.70 -0.05 -3.82
N GLU A 107 -30.67 1.27 -3.80
CA GLU A 107 -30.02 2.08 -4.80
C GLU A 107 -28.53 1.75 -4.83
N THR A 108 -28.10 1.03 -5.86
CA THR A 108 -26.69 0.87 -6.18
C THR A 108 -26.10 2.23 -6.58
N PRO A 109 -24.82 2.50 -6.25
CA PRO A 109 -24.17 3.79 -6.50
C PRO A 109 -24.04 4.19 -7.98
N GLU A 110 -24.54 3.39 -8.93
CA GLU A 110 -24.34 3.59 -10.36
C GLU A 110 -25.36 4.51 -11.05
N GLU A 111 -26.47 4.86 -10.43
CA GLU A 111 -27.50 5.74 -11.02
C GLU A 111 -27.40 7.23 -10.67
N LYS A 112 -26.27 7.70 -10.13
CA LYS A 112 -25.99 9.14 -10.14
C LYS A 112 -25.36 9.52 -11.48
N GLY A 113 -26.10 9.23 -12.56
CA GLY A 113 -25.79 9.68 -13.90
C GLY A 113 -25.65 11.18 -13.97
N ASP A 114 -24.57 11.60 -14.56
CA ASP A 114 -24.35 12.79 -15.41
C ASP A 114 -24.93 14.16 -14.96
N ARG A 115 -24.99 14.41 -13.65
CA ARG A 115 -24.95 15.79 -13.18
C ARG A 115 -23.51 16.24 -13.35
N LYS A 116 -23.21 17.06 -14.36
CA LYS A 116 -21.97 17.85 -14.45
C LYS A 116 -21.77 18.50 -13.08
N LYS A 117 -20.95 17.87 -12.22
CA LYS A 117 -20.58 18.46 -10.93
C LYS A 117 -19.86 19.75 -11.26
N GLN A 118 -20.51 20.88 -11.01
CA GLN A 118 -19.93 22.21 -11.19
C GLN A 118 -18.89 22.34 -10.08
N TYR A 119 -17.65 21.99 -10.39
CA TYR A 119 -16.55 22.09 -9.44
C TYR A 119 -16.30 23.54 -9.09
N SER A 120 -16.13 23.86 -7.81
CA SER A 120 -15.69 25.15 -7.30
C SER A 120 -14.41 25.60 -8.01
N THR A 121 -14.23 26.91 -8.15
CA THR A 121 -12.98 27.46 -8.69
C THR A 121 -11.78 27.02 -7.86
N THR A 122 -11.93 26.93 -6.55
CA THR A 122 -10.93 26.38 -5.62
C THR A 122 -10.55 24.95 -5.97
N ALA A 123 -11.55 24.08 -6.22
CA ALA A 123 -11.31 22.70 -6.60
C ALA A 123 -10.51 22.58 -7.91
N LYS A 124 -10.81 23.42 -8.90
CA LYS A 124 -10.07 23.46 -10.18
C LYS A 124 -8.63 23.95 -9.99
N THR A 125 -8.43 24.96 -9.16
CA THR A 125 -7.09 25.50 -8.83
C THR A 125 -6.25 24.43 -8.12
N LEU A 126 -6.82 23.78 -7.11
CA LEU A 126 -6.13 22.69 -6.38
C LEU A 126 -5.83 21.48 -7.27
N ALA A 127 -6.73 21.14 -8.20
CA ALA A 127 -6.49 20.04 -9.14
C ALA A 127 -5.26 20.25 -10.03
N VAL A 128 -4.89 21.51 -10.29
CA VAL A 128 -3.67 21.85 -11.03
C VAL A 128 -2.49 22.06 -10.08
N LEU A 129 -2.69 22.74 -8.96
CA LEU A 129 -1.63 23.07 -8.01
C LEU A 129 -1.04 21.81 -7.35
N THR A 130 -1.88 20.82 -7.01
CA THR A 130 -1.44 19.60 -6.33
C THR A 130 -0.41 18.80 -7.13
N PRO A 131 -0.64 18.43 -8.41
CA PRO A 131 0.37 17.75 -9.19
C PRO A 131 1.67 18.54 -9.35
N ILE A 132 1.55 19.88 -9.52
CA ILE A 132 2.73 20.76 -9.64
C ILE A 132 3.54 20.74 -8.35
N ALA A 133 2.89 20.87 -7.20
CA ALA A 133 3.57 20.84 -5.90
C ALA A 133 4.31 19.52 -5.67
N PHE A 134 3.68 18.39 -5.93
CA PHE A 134 4.36 17.08 -5.80
C PHE A 134 5.46 16.85 -6.85
N LEU A 135 5.35 17.40 -8.06
CA LEU A 135 6.45 17.41 -9.01
C LEU A 135 7.64 18.24 -8.50
N MET A 136 7.37 19.36 -7.83
CA MET A 136 8.43 20.15 -7.17
C MET A 136 9.07 19.39 -6.02
N ASP A 137 8.29 18.63 -5.22
CA ASP A 137 8.84 17.76 -4.18
C ASP A 137 9.79 16.71 -4.76
N ILE A 138 9.40 16.05 -5.85
CA ILE A 138 10.26 15.10 -6.54
C ILE A 138 11.55 15.79 -6.99
N LEU A 139 11.47 16.98 -7.59
CA LEU A 139 12.63 17.74 -7.99
C LEU A 139 13.55 18.07 -6.81
N PHE A 140 12.98 18.53 -5.70
CA PHE A 140 13.74 18.83 -4.47
C PHE A 140 14.38 17.60 -3.87
N MET A 141 13.70 16.45 -3.86
CA MET A 141 14.27 15.17 -3.42
C MET A 141 15.52 14.80 -4.22
N PHE A 142 15.50 15.01 -5.55
CA PHE A 142 16.66 14.76 -6.39
C PHE A 142 17.77 15.80 -6.18
N LEU A 143 17.44 17.08 -6.12
CA LEU A 143 18.43 18.17 -5.98
C LEU A 143 19.13 18.12 -4.62
N PHE A 144 18.39 17.91 -3.55
CA PHE A 144 18.92 17.91 -2.17
C PHE A 144 19.26 16.50 -1.69
N LYS A 145 19.07 15.47 -2.53
CA LYS A 145 19.30 14.05 -2.19
C LYS A 145 18.56 13.61 -0.93
N LEU A 146 17.36 14.13 -0.72
CA LEU A 146 16.53 13.80 0.43
C LEU A 146 16.07 12.34 0.34
N LYS A 147 16.18 11.63 1.48
CA LYS A 147 15.80 10.21 1.58
C LYS A 147 15.20 9.91 2.95
N GLY A 148 14.44 8.82 3.03
CA GLY A 148 13.86 8.36 4.31
C GLY A 148 12.95 9.42 4.93
N GLY A 149 13.21 9.74 6.20
CA GLY A 149 12.40 10.69 6.97
C GLY A 149 12.34 12.09 6.38
N ASP A 150 13.44 12.58 5.79
CA ASP A 150 13.47 13.93 5.20
C ASP A 150 12.57 14.01 3.97
N ALA A 151 12.60 13.00 3.11
CA ALA A 151 11.71 12.91 1.95
C ALA A 151 10.25 12.81 2.36
N THR A 152 9.95 11.99 3.37
CA THR A 152 8.60 11.84 3.94
C THR A 152 8.11 13.16 4.53
N SER A 153 8.96 13.86 5.27
CA SER A 153 8.62 15.16 5.89
C SER A 153 8.31 16.23 4.85
N LEU A 154 9.05 16.25 3.73
CA LEU A 154 8.80 17.17 2.63
C LEU A 154 7.40 16.93 2.04
N VAL A 155 7.08 15.68 1.66
CA VAL A 155 5.77 15.33 1.09
C VAL A 155 4.63 15.60 2.06
N ALA A 156 4.79 15.25 3.34
CA ALA A 156 3.79 15.51 4.37
C ALA A 156 3.57 17.02 4.57
N GLY A 157 4.66 17.79 4.61
CA GLY A 157 4.60 19.24 4.71
C GLY A 157 3.85 19.88 3.54
N THR A 158 4.17 19.47 2.32
CA THR A 158 3.48 19.92 1.10
C THR A 158 1.99 19.57 1.13
N ALA A 159 1.62 18.37 1.56
CA ALA A 159 0.22 17.95 1.69
C ALA A 159 -0.53 18.81 2.71
N VAL A 160 0.08 19.09 3.87
CA VAL A 160 -0.52 19.98 4.89
C VAL A 160 -0.68 21.40 4.38
N ILE A 161 0.32 21.94 3.67
CA ILE A 161 0.23 23.29 3.09
C ILE A 161 -0.90 23.34 2.06
N LEU A 162 -1.00 22.36 1.16
CA LEU A 162 -2.07 22.30 0.17
C LEU A 162 -3.45 22.21 0.82
N MET A 163 -3.59 21.42 1.89
CA MET A 163 -4.82 21.32 2.67
C MET A 163 -5.20 22.67 3.29
N CYS A 164 -4.24 23.34 3.94
CA CYS A 164 -4.47 24.67 4.54
C CYS A 164 -4.83 25.72 3.49
N VAL A 165 -4.10 25.76 2.38
CA VAL A 165 -4.39 26.70 1.28
C VAL A 165 -5.78 26.44 0.71
N GLY A 166 -6.14 25.18 0.48
CA GLY A 166 -7.48 24.81 0.01
C GLY A 166 -8.58 25.22 0.97
N ALA A 167 -8.39 24.98 2.27
CA ALA A 167 -9.34 25.39 3.29
C ALA A 167 -9.52 26.91 3.37
N VAL A 168 -8.42 27.67 3.30
CA VAL A 168 -8.47 29.15 3.30
C VAL A 168 -9.19 29.68 2.06
N MET A 169 -8.91 29.13 0.89
CA MET A 169 -9.55 29.55 -0.37
C MET A 169 -11.06 29.28 -0.38
N GLU A 170 -11.51 28.15 0.19
CA GLU A 170 -12.91 27.72 0.15
C GLU A 170 -13.73 28.30 1.32
N PHE A 171 -13.19 28.25 2.56
CA PHE A 171 -13.94 28.53 3.79
C PHE A 171 -13.59 29.84 4.47
N LYS A 172 -12.57 30.56 4.01
CA LYS A 172 -12.15 31.87 4.53
C LYS A 172 -12.03 31.91 6.07
N ALA A 173 -12.92 32.60 6.77
CA ALA A 173 -12.90 32.70 8.23
C ALA A 173 -13.13 31.35 8.96
N GLY A 174 -13.84 30.40 8.36
CA GLY A 174 -14.05 29.05 8.90
C GLY A 174 -12.95 28.05 8.57
N SER A 175 -11.84 28.48 7.95
CA SER A 175 -10.79 27.58 7.47
C SER A 175 -10.11 26.78 8.57
N LEU A 176 -9.88 27.35 9.75
CA LEU A 176 -9.23 26.65 10.87
C LEU A 176 -10.08 25.49 11.40
N GLU A 177 -11.40 25.71 11.51
CA GLU A 177 -12.33 24.65 11.91
C GLU A 177 -12.31 23.50 10.89
N LYS A 178 -12.34 23.83 9.60
CA LYS A 178 -12.26 22.83 8.53
C LYS A 178 -10.93 22.09 8.45
N VAL A 179 -9.83 22.75 8.69
CA VAL A 179 -8.51 22.11 8.79
C VAL A 179 -8.50 21.12 9.95
N THR A 180 -9.06 21.49 11.12
CA THR A 180 -9.16 20.58 12.26
C THR A 180 -10.03 19.36 11.95
N GLU A 181 -11.17 19.56 11.27
CA GLU A 181 -12.03 18.48 10.80
C GLU A 181 -11.29 17.51 9.85
N TYR A 182 -10.62 18.06 8.83
CA TYR A 182 -9.85 17.24 7.87
C TYR A 182 -8.70 16.47 8.52
N VAL A 183 -7.99 17.09 9.46
CA VAL A 183 -6.93 16.42 10.22
C VAL A 183 -7.52 15.29 11.07
N THR A 184 -8.64 15.55 11.74
CA THR A 184 -9.34 14.53 12.55
C THR A 184 -9.80 13.37 11.70
N ASP A 185 -10.43 13.64 10.56
CA ASP A 185 -10.87 12.60 9.62
C ASP A 185 -9.69 11.79 9.06
N GLY A 186 -8.60 12.49 8.76
CA GLY A 186 -7.35 11.85 8.33
C GLY A 186 -6.78 10.91 9.38
N PHE A 187 -6.75 11.30 10.65
CA PHE A 187 -6.31 10.44 11.76
C PHE A 187 -7.25 9.24 11.97
N LEU A 188 -8.55 9.45 11.95
CA LEU A 188 -9.53 8.36 12.07
C LEU A 188 -9.39 7.36 10.91
N PHE A 189 -9.19 7.85 9.70
CA PHE A 189 -8.90 7.03 8.54
C PHE A 189 -7.60 6.23 8.70
N ALA A 190 -6.53 6.90 9.13
CA ALA A 190 -5.23 6.26 9.36
C ALA A 190 -5.33 5.15 10.43
N ILE A 191 -5.99 5.43 11.57
CA ILE A 191 -6.20 4.43 12.63
C ILE A 191 -7.00 3.23 12.09
N ARG A 192 -8.07 3.47 11.33
CA ARG A 192 -8.90 2.41 10.77
C ARG A 192 -8.12 1.47 9.85
N ILE A 193 -7.22 2.02 9.03
CA ILE A 193 -6.40 1.22 8.10
C ILE A 193 -5.22 0.56 8.81
N PHE A 194 -4.53 1.30 9.69
CA PHE A 194 -3.30 0.84 10.30
C PHE A 194 -3.49 0.09 11.63
N ALA A 195 -4.70 0.04 12.19
CA ALA A 195 -4.94 -0.68 13.45
C ALA A 195 -4.41 -2.13 13.43
N PRO A 196 -4.66 -2.96 12.40
CA PRO A 196 -4.09 -4.30 12.35
C PRO A 196 -2.56 -4.29 12.27
N VAL A 197 -1.98 -3.35 11.50
CA VAL A 197 -0.54 -3.20 11.34
C VAL A 197 0.13 -2.76 12.64
N ILE A 198 -0.51 -1.88 13.42
CA ILE A 198 -0.01 -1.45 14.74
C ILE A 198 0.07 -2.64 15.70
N VAL A 199 -0.96 -3.49 15.74
CA VAL A 199 -0.97 -4.69 16.61
C VAL A 199 0.14 -5.66 16.22
N ILE A 200 0.29 -5.94 14.92
CA ILE A 200 1.34 -6.81 14.40
C ILE A 200 2.73 -6.21 14.67
N GLY A 201 2.90 -4.92 14.40
CA GLY A 201 4.14 -4.20 14.67
C GLY A 201 4.50 -4.22 16.16
N ALA A 202 3.52 -4.03 17.05
CA ALA A 202 3.71 -4.13 18.50
C ALA A 202 4.15 -5.54 18.93
N PHE A 203 3.57 -6.57 18.34
CA PHE A 203 3.97 -7.97 18.58
C PHE A 203 5.45 -8.20 18.25
N PHE A 204 5.90 -7.75 17.07
CA PHE A 204 7.31 -7.89 16.66
C PHE A 204 8.23 -7.00 17.49
N PHE A 205 7.81 -5.79 17.83
CA PHE A 205 8.58 -4.89 18.69
C PHE A 205 8.79 -5.51 20.09
N LEU A 206 7.72 -6.05 20.69
CA LEU A 206 7.78 -6.71 21.99
C LEU A 206 8.51 -8.06 21.93
N GLY A 207 8.39 -8.78 20.84
CA GLY A 207 9.13 -10.03 20.62
C GLY A 207 10.63 -9.82 20.39
N GLY A 208 11.02 -8.64 19.88
CA GLY A 208 12.40 -8.18 19.77
C GLY A 208 12.91 -7.46 21.02
N ASN A 209 13.81 -6.52 20.82
CA ASN A 209 14.44 -5.78 21.94
C ASN A 209 13.47 -4.82 22.65
N GLY A 210 12.30 -4.54 22.11
CA GLY A 210 11.30 -3.65 22.73
C GLY A 210 10.79 -4.14 24.09
N ILE A 211 10.88 -5.43 24.37
CA ILE A 211 10.46 -5.99 25.66
C ILE A 211 11.33 -5.49 26.83
N THR A 212 12.59 -5.12 26.58
CA THR A 212 13.49 -4.58 27.60
C THR A 212 12.97 -3.26 28.15
N HIS A 213 12.27 -2.46 27.35
CA HIS A 213 11.64 -1.21 27.78
C HIS A 213 10.50 -1.42 28.80
N ILE A 214 9.91 -2.62 28.84
CA ILE A 214 8.79 -2.96 29.73
C ILE A 214 9.29 -3.74 30.96
N LEU A 215 10.16 -4.74 30.74
CA LEU A 215 10.64 -5.65 31.80
C LEU A 215 11.94 -5.23 32.41
N GLY A 216 12.57 -4.15 31.90
CA GLY A 216 13.87 -3.66 32.37
C GLY A 216 15.04 -4.44 31.81
N ASP A 217 16.25 -3.95 32.14
CA ASP A 217 17.53 -4.44 31.57
C ASP A 217 17.90 -5.88 31.98
N SER A 218 17.12 -6.51 32.86
CA SER A 218 17.30 -7.92 33.23
C SER A 218 16.98 -8.88 32.08
N TYR A 219 16.30 -8.40 31.06
CA TYR A 219 15.93 -9.15 29.84
C TYR A 219 16.81 -8.66 28.70
N GLU A 220 17.96 -9.30 28.49
CA GLU A 220 18.92 -8.86 27.48
C GLU A 220 18.46 -9.11 26.03
N ARG A 221 17.49 -10.01 25.81
CA ARG A 221 17.04 -10.40 24.46
C ARG A 221 15.53 -10.63 24.40
N GLY A 222 14.93 -10.30 23.26
CA GLY A 222 13.53 -10.62 23.02
C GLY A 222 13.30 -12.10 22.68
N ILE A 223 12.11 -12.59 22.93
CA ILE A 223 11.70 -13.99 22.68
C ILE A 223 11.91 -14.38 21.20
N LEU A 224 11.66 -13.47 20.27
CA LEU A 224 11.88 -13.72 18.85
C LEU A 224 13.35 -13.88 18.50
N ASN A 225 14.24 -13.13 19.18
CA ASN A 225 15.68 -13.28 19.01
C ASN A 225 16.16 -14.64 19.53
N ASP A 226 15.62 -15.10 20.65
CA ASP A 226 15.93 -16.42 21.18
C ASP A 226 15.45 -17.53 20.26
N TRP A 227 14.27 -17.39 19.65
CA TRP A 227 13.76 -18.33 18.65
C TRP A 227 14.61 -18.32 17.37
N ALA A 228 15.04 -17.15 16.92
CA ALA A 228 15.92 -17.02 15.76
C ALA A 228 17.26 -17.70 16.02
N LEU A 229 17.86 -17.51 17.18
CA LEU A 229 19.11 -18.19 17.59
C LEU A 229 18.92 -19.70 17.71
N TRP A 230 17.81 -20.15 18.30
CA TRP A 230 17.49 -21.58 18.38
C TRP A 230 17.38 -22.19 16.98
N LEU A 231 16.68 -21.54 16.07
CA LEU A 231 16.56 -21.98 14.69
C LEU A 231 17.91 -21.98 13.98
N ALA A 232 18.73 -20.95 14.18
CA ALA A 232 20.08 -20.89 13.61
C ALA A 232 20.99 -22.02 14.09
N HIS A 233 20.82 -22.48 15.32
CA HIS A 233 21.57 -23.61 15.86
C HIS A 233 21.10 -24.98 15.37
N HIS A 234 19.81 -25.13 15.06
CA HIS A 234 19.20 -26.43 14.72
C HIS A 234 18.96 -26.62 13.22
N ALA A 235 18.82 -25.54 12.45
CA ALA A 235 18.67 -25.61 11.01
C ALA A 235 20.02 -25.44 10.32
N PRO A 236 20.33 -26.22 9.28
CA PRO A 236 21.51 -25.97 8.44
C PRO A 236 21.28 -24.70 7.63
N LEU A 237 21.63 -23.53 8.19
CA LEU A 237 21.51 -22.24 7.52
C LEU A 237 22.51 -22.14 6.37
N ASN A 238 22.16 -22.77 5.28
CA ASN A 238 22.82 -22.58 3.99
C ASN A 238 21.97 -21.66 3.11
N ARG A 239 22.57 -21.14 2.05
CA ARG A 239 21.95 -20.22 1.10
C ARG A 239 20.56 -20.68 0.60
N TYR A 240 20.38 -21.98 0.39
CA TYR A 240 19.13 -22.53 -0.13
C TYR A 240 18.06 -22.65 0.96
N MET A 241 18.45 -23.06 2.17
CA MET A 241 17.52 -23.16 3.30
C MET A 241 17.02 -21.77 3.71
N THR A 242 17.90 -20.77 3.76
CA THR A 242 17.50 -19.39 4.04
C THR A 242 16.54 -18.86 2.97
N ALA A 243 16.79 -19.13 1.68
CA ALA A 243 15.88 -18.75 0.61
C ALA A 243 14.51 -19.45 0.73
N LEU A 244 14.48 -20.73 1.11
CA LEU A 244 13.25 -21.46 1.33
C LEU A 244 12.46 -20.91 2.53
N LEU A 245 13.12 -20.63 3.64
CA LEU A 245 12.50 -20.02 4.82
C LEU A 245 11.89 -18.66 4.47
N GLN A 246 12.64 -17.81 3.78
CA GLN A 246 12.16 -16.50 3.30
C GLN A 246 10.95 -16.63 2.36
N LEU A 247 10.95 -17.63 1.47
CA LEU A 247 9.82 -17.92 0.59
C LEU A 247 8.56 -18.30 1.39
N VAL A 248 8.70 -19.21 2.36
CA VAL A 248 7.58 -19.67 3.20
C VAL A 248 7.05 -18.53 4.07
N ILE A 249 7.92 -17.83 4.79
CA ILE A 249 7.54 -16.72 5.66
C ILE A 249 6.92 -15.59 4.83
N GLY A 250 7.55 -15.20 3.71
CA GLY A 250 7.02 -14.18 2.82
C GLY A 250 5.69 -14.56 2.19
N GLY A 251 5.49 -15.85 1.87
CA GLY A 251 4.21 -16.37 1.40
C GLY A 251 3.11 -16.27 2.47
N LEU A 252 3.41 -16.69 3.70
CA LEU A 252 2.46 -16.62 4.83
C LEU A 252 2.09 -15.18 5.19
N THR A 253 3.08 -14.30 5.29
CA THR A 253 2.84 -12.88 5.60
C THR A 253 2.18 -12.12 4.46
N GLY A 254 2.38 -12.55 3.21
CA GLY A 254 1.70 -12.00 2.04
C GLY A 254 0.20 -12.28 2.00
N LEU A 255 -0.28 -13.31 2.71
CA LEU A 255 -1.71 -13.65 2.77
C LEU A 255 -2.54 -12.61 3.54
N ASP A 256 -1.95 -11.83 4.43
CA ASP A 256 -2.64 -10.76 5.15
C ASP A 256 -2.88 -9.50 4.28
N GLY A 257 -2.27 -9.44 3.10
CA GLY A 257 -2.44 -8.39 2.11
C GLY A 257 -1.73 -7.08 2.44
N SER A 258 -1.09 -6.94 3.62
CA SER A 258 -0.44 -5.68 4.01
C SER A 258 0.99 -5.55 3.49
N GLY A 259 1.70 -6.65 3.32
CA GLY A 259 3.12 -6.68 2.95
C GLY A 259 4.09 -6.11 3.99
N PHE A 260 3.60 -5.32 4.94
CA PHE A 260 4.42 -4.72 6.00
C PHE A 260 4.65 -5.64 7.19
N SER A 261 3.67 -6.49 7.51
CA SER A 261 3.73 -7.38 8.66
C SER A 261 4.92 -8.34 8.65
N GLY A 262 5.31 -8.78 7.46
CA GLY A 262 6.43 -9.69 7.27
C GLY A 262 7.82 -9.07 7.27
N LEU A 263 7.94 -7.75 7.08
CA LEU A 263 9.24 -7.10 6.90
C LEU A 263 10.18 -7.26 8.10
N PRO A 264 9.74 -7.07 9.37
CA PRO A 264 10.62 -7.28 10.51
C PRO A 264 11.03 -8.74 10.67
N LEU A 265 10.10 -9.67 10.46
CA LEU A 265 10.34 -11.10 10.60
C LEU A 265 11.30 -11.65 9.54
N THR A 266 11.18 -11.16 8.30
CA THR A 266 12.06 -11.59 7.21
C THR A 266 13.41 -10.88 7.22
N GLY A 267 13.53 -9.76 7.93
CA GLY A 267 14.78 -9.04 8.13
C GLY A 267 15.63 -9.62 9.26
N ALA A 268 15.00 -10.06 10.35
CA ALA A 268 15.67 -10.67 11.49
C ALA A 268 16.20 -12.06 11.17
#